data_4ec2ce6d05ce88b830df10a778cd5d6b
#
_entry.id   4ec2ce6d05ce88b830df10a778cd5d6b
#
_cell.length_a   1.000
_cell.length_b   1.000
_cell.length_c   1.000
_cell.angle_alpha   90.00
_cell.angle_beta   90.00
_cell.angle_gamma   90.00
#
_symmetry.space_group_name_H-M   'P 1'
#
loop_
_entity.id
_entity.type
_entity.pdbx_description
1 polymer ?
#
loop_
_entity_poly.entity_id
_entity_poly.type
_entity_poly.pdbx_seq_one_letter_code
_entity_poly.pdbx_strand_id
1 'polypeptide(L)'
;LRSNGGGLLDEAVEIANYFLPRGKVIVTTKGKIKQASNTYKTLREPLDLDIPIAVLVNSGTASASEILSGSLQDLDRAVIVGNRTFGKGLVQVPRSLPYGGTMKVTTSKYYIPSGRCVQAIDYKHRNEDGSVGTIPDSLTKVFHTAAGREVRDGGGVMPDIVIKQEKLPNILFYLVRDNLIFDYATQYCLKHPTIVAPEKFEVTDADYNDFKALVKKADFKYDQQSEKILKTLKEAAEFEGYMDDASEEFKALEKKLNHDLDRDLDYFSSDIKKMIATEIIKRYYYQRGNIIQQLKDDDGLKEAMKILNDPVKYKEMLSAPAAKE
;
A
#
# COMPACT_ATOMS: atom_id res chain seq x y z
N LEU A 1 6.88 -0.47 7.81
CA LEU A 1 6.06 -1.69 7.66
C LEU A 1 5.34 -1.76 6.30
N ARG A 2 5.61 -0.81 5.37
CA ARG A 2 5.03 -0.82 4.02
C ARG A 2 5.35 -2.13 3.29
N SER A 3 4.33 -2.72 2.64
CA SER A 3 4.39 -3.97 1.90
C SER A 3 4.89 -5.19 2.72
N ASN A 4 4.84 -5.08 4.04
CA ASN A 4 5.15 -6.18 4.94
C ASN A 4 3.87 -6.97 5.27
N GLY A 5 3.72 -8.16 4.69
CA GLY A 5 2.57 -9.05 4.87
C GLY A 5 2.43 -9.66 6.26
N GLY A 6 3.31 -9.30 7.21
CA GLY A 6 3.37 -9.85 8.55
C GLY A 6 4.22 -11.12 8.62
N GLY A 7 4.13 -11.80 9.74
CA GLY A 7 4.88 -13.00 10.06
C GLY A 7 4.39 -13.60 11.37
N LEU A 8 5.29 -13.83 12.31
CA LEU A 8 4.98 -14.38 13.62
C LEU A 8 4.35 -13.31 14.53
N LEU A 9 3.25 -13.67 15.19
CA LEU A 9 2.56 -12.80 16.13
C LEU A 9 3.46 -12.43 17.31
N ASP A 10 4.21 -13.39 17.83
CA ASP A 10 5.09 -13.20 18.98
C ASP A 10 6.19 -12.18 18.68
N GLU A 11 6.71 -12.15 17.46
CA GLU A 11 7.70 -11.15 17.02
C GLU A 11 7.13 -9.73 17.00
N ALA A 12 5.87 -9.56 16.58
CA ALA A 12 5.21 -8.26 16.65
C ALA A 12 5.06 -7.78 18.11
N VAL A 13 4.77 -8.70 19.04
CA VAL A 13 4.72 -8.39 20.48
C VAL A 13 6.10 -8.03 21.02
N GLU A 14 7.13 -8.77 20.63
CA GLU A 14 8.52 -8.48 21.04
C GLU A 14 9.00 -7.11 20.53
N ILE A 15 8.71 -6.73 19.29
CA ILE A 15 9.04 -5.41 18.77
C ILE A 15 8.27 -4.31 19.52
N ALA A 16 6.99 -4.53 19.80
CA ALA A 16 6.20 -3.58 20.60
C ALA A 16 6.76 -3.41 22.01
N ASN A 17 7.35 -4.45 22.59
CA ASN A 17 7.96 -4.45 23.91
C ASN A 17 9.16 -3.48 24.02
N TYR A 18 9.84 -3.17 22.93
CA TYR A 18 10.94 -2.18 22.96
C TYR A 18 10.47 -0.75 23.28
N PHE A 19 9.20 -0.44 22.97
CA PHE A 19 8.68 0.92 22.98
C PHE A 19 7.50 1.12 23.94
N LEU A 20 7.02 0.08 24.60
CA LEU A 20 5.85 0.12 25.46
C LEU A 20 6.17 -0.39 26.86
N PRO A 21 5.55 0.18 27.91
CA PRO A 21 5.75 -0.29 29.27
C PRO A 21 5.38 -1.76 29.43
N ARG A 22 6.03 -2.44 30.37
CA ARG A 22 5.71 -3.83 30.73
C ARG A 22 4.25 -3.97 31.15
N GLY A 23 3.64 -5.09 30.75
CA GLY A 23 2.27 -5.47 31.12
C GLY A 23 1.18 -4.90 30.21
N LYS A 24 1.52 -4.11 29.16
CA LYS A 24 0.55 -3.60 28.19
C LYS A 24 0.05 -4.72 27.29
N VAL A 25 -1.27 -4.79 27.11
CA VAL A 25 -1.89 -5.69 26.13
C VAL A 25 -1.56 -5.20 24.72
N ILE A 26 -1.05 -6.08 23.88
CA ILE A 26 -0.74 -5.80 22.48
C ILE A 26 -1.80 -6.40 21.56
N VAL A 27 -2.19 -7.65 21.84
CA VAL A 27 -3.22 -8.32 21.04
C VAL A 27 -3.92 -9.38 21.87
N THR A 28 -5.22 -9.55 21.61
CA THR A 28 -6.03 -10.63 22.16
C THR A 28 -6.59 -11.46 21.01
N THR A 29 -6.42 -12.77 21.05
CA THR A 29 -7.09 -13.68 20.13
C THR A 29 -8.37 -14.21 20.75
N LYS A 30 -9.45 -14.33 19.97
CA LYS A 30 -10.72 -14.92 20.40
C LYS A 30 -11.19 -15.94 19.36
N GLY A 31 -11.30 -17.19 19.77
CA GLY A 31 -11.76 -18.31 18.96
C GLY A 31 -13.03 -18.96 19.53
N LYS A 32 -13.61 -19.90 18.77
CA LYS A 32 -14.76 -20.69 19.23
C LYS A 32 -14.41 -21.62 20.39
N ILE A 33 -13.17 -22.09 20.45
CA ILE A 33 -12.67 -22.95 21.50
C ILE A 33 -11.78 -22.18 22.47
N LYS A 34 -11.80 -22.47 23.74
CA LYS A 34 -11.06 -21.75 24.78
C LYS A 34 -9.55 -21.68 24.49
N GLN A 35 -8.97 -22.76 23.98
CA GLN A 35 -7.54 -22.88 23.67
C GLN A 35 -7.08 -21.93 22.52
N ALA A 36 -8.01 -21.41 21.71
CA ALA A 36 -7.74 -20.45 20.64
C ALA A 36 -7.88 -18.97 21.09
N SER A 37 -8.12 -18.76 22.40
CA SER A 37 -8.30 -17.44 23.00
C SER A 37 -7.15 -17.15 23.96
N ASN A 38 -6.29 -16.19 23.59
CA ASN A 38 -5.10 -15.82 24.36
C ASN A 38 -4.94 -14.29 24.39
N THR A 39 -4.27 -13.79 25.42
CA THR A 39 -3.90 -12.37 25.55
C THR A 39 -2.39 -12.25 25.60
N TYR A 40 -1.84 -11.50 24.68
CA TYR A 40 -0.41 -11.25 24.57
C TYR A 40 -0.09 -9.86 25.09
N LYS A 41 0.92 -9.78 25.96
CA LYS A 41 1.32 -8.54 26.63
C LYS A 41 2.82 -8.34 26.50
N THR A 42 3.27 -7.11 26.68
CA THR A 42 4.69 -6.80 26.88
C THR A 42 5.18 -7.46 28.18
N LEU A 43 6.31 -8.15 28.11
CA LEU A 43 6.82 -8.94 29.25
C LEU A 43 8.13 -8.37 29.83
N ARG A 44 8.85 -7.53 29.08
CA ARG A 44 10.15 -6.99 29.47
C ARG A 44 10.04 -5.49 29.73
N GLU A 45 11.05 -4.96 30.39
CA GLU A 45 11.24 -3.50 30.46
C GLU A 45 11.54 -2.96 29.05
N PRO A 46 10.98 -1.81 28.68
CA PRO A 46 11.18 -1.21 27.37
C PRO A 46 12.62 -0.78 27.14
N LEU A 47 13.02 -0.74 25.88
CA LEU A 47 14.30 -0.19 25.49
C LEU A 47 14.28 1.34 25.55
N ASP A 48 13.20 1.95 25.05
CA ASP A 48 13.03 3.40 25.01
C ASP A 48 11.53 3.76 24.97
N LEU A 49 11.08 4.53 25.96
CA LEU A 49 9.70 5.02 26.05
C LEU A 49 9.51 6.39 25.38
N ASP A 50 10.59 7.14 25.19
CA ASP A 50 10.52 8.57 24.85
C ASP A 50 10.84 8.86 23.38
N ILE A 51 11.59 8.00 22.71
CA ILE A 51 11.91 8.19 21.29
C ILE A 51 10.64 8.39 20.46
N PRO A 52 10.51 9.48 19.68
CA PRO A 52 9.35 9.66 18.81
C PRO A 52 9.35 8.63 17.69
N ILE A 53 8.17 8.03 17.41
CA ILE A 53 8.01 6.95 16.43
C ILE A 53 6.98 7.33 15.37
N ALA A 54 7.36 7.22 14.11
CA ALA A 54 6.45 7.22 12.98
C ALA A 54 6.50 5.87 12.27
N VAL A 55 5.35 5.26 12.04
CA VAL A 55 5.24 3.95 11.37
C VAL A 55 4.67 4.13 9.96
N LEU A 56 5.49 3.84 8.95
CA LEU A 56 5.05 3.88 7.55
C LEU A 56 4.29 2.61 7.20
N VAL A 57 3.07 2.78 6.68
CA VAL A 57 2.16 1.68 6.29
C VAL A 57 1.56 1.88 4.90
N ASN A 58 1.10 0.80 4.27
CA ASN A 58 0.34 0.85 3.02
C ASN A 58 -0.62 -0.35 2.92
N SER A 59 -1.33 -0.48 1.80
CA SER A 59 -2.28 -1.57 1.53
C SER A 59 -1.64 -2.98 1.53
N GLY A 60 -0.33 -3.09 1.42
CA GLY A 60 0.42 -4.36 1.57
C GLY A 60 0.84 -4.67 3.00
N THR A 61 0.62 -3.75 3.96
CA THR A 61 0.87 -3.99 5.39
C THR A 61 -0.23 -4.87 5.94
N ALA A 62 0.09 -6.08 6.42
CA ALA A 62 -0.91 -7.06 6.82
C ALA A 62 -0.54 -7.88 8.07
N SER A 63 -1.56 -8.46 8.75
CA SER A 63 -1.37 -9.47 9.82
C SER A 63 -0.53 -8.96 11.00
N ALA A 64 0.60 -9.59 11.34
CA ALA A 64 1.49 -9.20 12.44
C ALA A 64 1.96 -7.74 12.33
N SER A 65 2.14 -7.22 11.11
CA SER A 65 2.46 -5.81 10.88
C SER A 65 1.31 -4.88 11.25
N GLU A 66 0.05 -5.34 11.10
CA GLU A 66 -1.13 -4.59 11.55
C GLU A 66 -1.31 -4.69 13.07
N ILE A 67 -0.93 -5.81 13.69
CA ILE A 67 -0.88 -5.93 15.16
C ILE A 67 0.10 -4.89 15.71
N LEU A 68 1.31 -4.82 15.17
CA LEU A 68 2.33 -3.86 15.64
C LEU A 68 1.90 -2.41 15.39
N SER A 69 1.55 -2.05 14.15
CA SER A 69 1.17 -0.66 13.83
C SER A 69 -0.10 -0.24 14.57
N GLY A 70 -1.11 -1.09 14.62
CA GLY A 70 -2.38 -0.81 15.27
C GLY A 70 -2.28 -0.76 16.79
N SER A 71 -1.44 -1.60 17.44
CA SER A 71 -1.23 -1.52 18.88
C SER A 71 -0.45 -0.27 19.29
N LEU A 72 0.55 0.15 18.50
CA LEU A 72 1.25 1.41 18.74
C LEU A 72 0.33 2.62 18.54
N GLN A 73 -0.62 2.57 17.58
CA GLN A 73 -1.64 3.59 17.40
C GLN A 73 -2.63 3.62 18.56
N ASP A 74 -3.18 2.47 18.95
CA ASP A 74 -4.20 2.35 19.99
C ASP A 74 -3.68 2.75 21.38
N LEU A 75 -2.38 2.59 21.61
CA LEU A 75 -1.70 3.00 22.84
C LEU A 75 -1.07 4.39 22.74
N ASP A 76 -1.37 5.16 21.71
CA ASP A 76 -0.88 6.51 21.46
C ASP A 76 0.65 6.63 21.55
N ARG A 77 1.37 5.59 21.09
CA ARG A 77 2.83 5.51 21.16
C ARG A 77 3.52 5.94 19.87
N ALA A 78 2.84 5.82 18.73
CA ALA A 78 3.40 6.16 17.42
C ALA A 78 2.38 6.84 16.53
N VAL A 79 2.84 7.72 15.65
CA VAL A 79 2.07 8.28 14.54
C VAL A 79 2.14 7.33 13.35
N ILE A 80 0.98 6.94 12.82
CA ILE A 80 0.89 6.05 11.66
C ILE A 80 0.74 6.90 10.41
N VAL A 81 1.63 6.69 9.42
CA VAL A 81 1.71 7.50 8.19
C VAL A 81 1.60 6.61 6.96
N GLY A 82 0.78 6.97 5.99
CA GLY A 82 0.68 6.25 4.72
C GLY A 82 -0.73 6.02 4.23
N ASN A 83 -1.06 4.78 3.88
CA ASN A 83 -2.39 4.38 3.42
C ASN A 83 -2.98 3.31 4.32
N ARG A 84 -4.30 3.17 4.27
CA ARG A 84 -5.04 2.12 4.98
C ARG A 84 -4.38 0.75 4.74
N THR A 85 -4.17 -0.03 5.78
CA THR A 85 -3.56 -1.36 5.72
C THR A 85 -4.51 -2.40 5.14
N PHE A 86 -4.02 -3.62 4.92
CA PHE A 86 -4.73 -4.70 4.23
C PHE A 86 -6.02 -5.14 4.95
N GLY A 87 -6.01 -5.21 6.27
CA GLY A 87 -7.15 -5.69 7.05
C GLY A 87 -7.22 -7.21 7.19
N LYS A 88 -6.09 -7.86 7.55
CA LYS A 88 -6.06 -9.30 7.85
C LYS A 88 -6.11 -9.52 9.36
N GLY A 89 -7.29 -9.76 9.90
CA GLY A 89 -7.57 -9.92 11.33
C GLY A 89 -7.87 -11.37 11.78
N LEU A 90 -7.50 -12.37 10.96
CA LEU A 90 -7.75 -13.78 11.22
C LEU A 90 -6.46 -14.53 11.54
N VAL A 91 -6.51 -15.36 12.58
CA VAL A 91 -5.43 -16.28 12.95
C VAL A 91 -5.65 -17.63 12.28
N GLN A 92 -4.65 -18.06 11.53
CA GLN A 92 -4.65 -19.33 10.81
C GLN A 92 -3.56 -20.24 11.37
N VAL A 93 -3.91 -21.49 11.66
CA VAL A 93 -3.00 -22.49 12.20
C VAL A 93 -2.91 -23.66 11.24
N PRO A 94 -1.70 -24.14 10.90
CA PRO A 94 -1.53 -25.37 10.14
C PRO A 94 -1.91 -26.58 11.00
N ARG A 95 -2.60 -27.54 10.41
CA ARG A 95 -2.96 -28.83 11.02
C ARG A 95 -2.51 -29.94 10.11
N SER A 96 -1.75 -30.87 10.65
CA SER A 96 -1.30 -32.04 9.90
C SER A 96 -2.49 -32.96 9.59
N LEU A 97 -2.50 -33.50 8.40
CA LEU A 97 -3.44 -34.48 7.90
C LEU A 97 -2.72 -35.83 7.65
N PRO A 98 -3.45 -36.94 7.53
CA PRO A 98 -2.87 -38.20 7.07
C PRO A 98 -2.13 -38.04 5.75
N TYR A 99 -1.18 -38.94 5.50
CA TYR A 99 -0.36 -38.98 4.29
C TYR A 99 0.52 -37.73 4.05
N GLY A 100 0.95 -37.03 5.11
CA GLY A 100 1.83 -35.87 5.02
C GLY A 100 1.17 -34.59 4.52
N GLY A 101 -0.14 -34.57 4.37
CA GLY A 101 -0.91 -33.36 4.01
C GLY A 101 -0.94 -32.35 5.16
N THR A 102 -1.14 -31.09 4.83
CA THR A 102 -1.35 -30.02 5.81
C THR A 102 -2.56 -29.18 5.43
N MET A 103 -3.44 -28.93 6.40
CA MET A 103 -4.60 -28.04 6.24
C MET A 103 -4.37 -26.76 7.04
N LYS A 104 -4.59 -25.61 6.43
CA LYS A 104 -4.56 -24.30 7.08
C LYS A 104 -5.96 -23.91 7.53
N VAL A 105 -6.17 -23.79 8.83
CA VAL A 105 -7.50 -23.57 9.42
C VAL A 105 -7.54 -22.22 10.15
N THR A 106 -8.58 -21.43 9.90
CA THR A 106 -8.86 -20.23 10.69
C THR A 106 -9.46 -20.64 12.04
N THR A 107 -8.78 -20.30 13.13
CA THR A 107 -9.16 -20.69 14.49
C THR A 107 -9.69 -19.56 15.34
N SER A 108 -9.27 -18.31 15.08
CA SER A 108 -9.65 -17.14 15.88
C SER A 108 -9.55 -15.84 15.09
N LYS A 109 -10.15 -14.79 15.66
CA LYS A 109 -9.91 -13.39 15.28
C LYS A 109 -8.97 -12.77 16.29
N TYR A 110 -8.22 -11.76 15.89
CA TYR A 110 -7.45 -10.97 16.83
C TYR A 110 -7.99 -9.54 16.98
N TYR A 111 -7.78 -9.01 18.16
CA TYR A 111 -8.23 -7.70 18.60
C TYR A 111 -7.04 -6.96 19.19
N ILE A 112 -6.79 -5.75 18.72
CA ILE A 112 -5.73 -4.87 19.21
C ILE A 112 -6.20 -4.07 20.45
N PRO A 113 -5.35 -3.28 21.11
CA PRO A 113 -5.62 -2.76 22.46
C PRO A 113 -6.94 -2.02 22.65
N SER A 114 -7.43 -1.26 21.68
CA SER A 114 -8.74 -0.60 21.73
C SER A 114 -9.91 -1.56 21.73
N GLY A 115 -9.69 -2.84 21.46
CA GLY A 115 -10.72 -3.88 21.32
C GLY A 115 -11.27 -4.03 19.90
N ARG A 116 -10.78 -3.23 18.93
CA ARG A 116 -11.19 -3.35 17.52
C ARG A 116 -10.52 -4.54 16.84
N CYS A 117 -11.22 -5.10 15.84
CA CYS A 117 -10.70 -6.11 14.94
C CYS A 117 -10.42 -5.48 13.57
N VAL A 118 -9.20 -5.58 13.07
CA VAL A 118 -8.79 -4.97 11.79
C VAL A 118 -9.29 -5.73 10.56
N GLN A 119 -10.02 -6.85 10.71
CA GLN A 119 -10.49 -7.68 9.60
C GLN A 119 -11.37 -6.89 8.63
N ALA A 120 -10.88 -6.69 7.40
CA ALA A 120 -11.58 -5.95 6.36
C ALA A 120 -12.41 -6.86 5.43
N ILE A 121 -11.92 -8.06 5.12
CA ILE A 121 -12.58 -8.97 4.18
C ILE A 121 -13.79 -9.64 4.86
N ASP A 122 -14.95 -9.51 4.23
CA ASP A 122 -16.19 -10.14 4.71
C ASP A 122 -16.38 -11.53 4.11
N TYR A 123 -15.84 -12.54 4.77
CA TYR A 123 -16.01 -13.94 4.37
C TYR A 123 -17.43 -14.50 4.62
N LYS A 124 -18.31 -13.76 5.30
CA LYS A 124 -19.68 -14.21 5.59
C LYS A 124 -20.61 -13.98 4.41
N HIS A 125 -20.41 -12.89 3.71
CA HIS A 125 -21.21 -12.54 2.54
C HIS A 125 -20.36 -12.73 1.30
N ARG A 126 -20.82 -13.63 0.42
CA ARG A 126 -20.17 -13.88 -0.87
C ARG A 126 -21.04 -13.28 -1.97
N ASN A 127 -20.37 -12.72 -2.96
CA ASN A 127 -21.00 -12.29 -4.20
C ASN A 127 -21.49 -13.50 -5.00
N GLU A 128 -22.35 -13.29 -5.99
CA GLU A 128 -22.88 -14.35 -6.86
C GLU A 128 -21.78 -15.12 -7.60
N ASP A 129 -20.66 -14.46 -7.92
CA ASP A 129 -19.47 -15.06 -8.55
C ASP A 129 -18.57 -15.81 -7.55
N GLY A 130 -18.95 -15.89 -6.26
CA GLY A 130 -18.18 -16.51 -5.19
C GLY A 130 -17.05 -15.66 -4.61
N SER A 131 -16.81 -14.47 -5.16
CA SER A 131 -15.85 -13.52 -4.59
C SER A 131 -16.32 -12.98 -3.24
N VAL A 132 -15.39 -12.37 -2.49
CA VAL A 132 -15.66 -11.75 -1.18
C VAL A 132 -15.35 -10.26 -1.25
N GLY A 133 -16.24 -9.45 -0.71
CA GLY A 133 -16.06 -8.01 -0.58
C GLY A 133 -15.34 -7.62 0.70
N THR A 134 -15.16 -6.32 0.87
CA THR A 134 -14.69 -5.71 2.12
C THR A 134 -15.89 -5.18 2.93
N ILE A 135 -15.72 -5.08 4.25
CA ILE A 135 -16.72 -4.46 5.12
C ILE A 135 -16.85 -2.99 4.74
N PRO A 136 -18.04 -2.51 4.34
CA PRO A 136 -18.25 -1.09 4.04
C PRO A 136 -17.96 -0.21 5.25
N ASP A 137 -17.39 0.97 5.04
CA ASP A 137 -17.07 1.92 6.12
C ASP A 137 -18.31 2.30 6.97
N SER A 138 -19.51 2.30 6.38
CA SER A 138 -20.78 2.53 7.06
C SER A 138 -21.14 1.46 8.10
N LEU A 139 -20.59 0.27 7.98
CA LEU A 139 -20.82 -0.86 8.91
C LEU A 139 -19.70 -1.00 9.95
N THR A 140 -18.67 -0.18 9.89
CA THR A 140 -17.58 -0.18 10.87
C THR A 140 -18.00 0.46 12.18
N LYS A 141 -17.45 -0.02 13.29
CA LYS A 141 -17.70 0.51 14.63
C LYS A 141 -16.57 1.44 15.07
N VAL A 142 -16.94 2.47 15.82
CA VAL A 142 -16.00 3.40 16.45
C VAL A 142 -15.45 2.79 17.72
N PHE A 143 -14.15 2.91 17.91
CA PHE A 143 -13.39 2.60 19.11
C PHE A 143 -12.51 3.80 19.46
N HIS A 144 -11.85 3.76 20.60
CA HIS A 144 -10.99 4.85 21.04
C HIS A 144 -9.61 4.32 21.44
N THR A 145 -8.58 5.10 21.13
CA THR A 145 -7.23 4.86 21.62
C THR A 145 -7.14 5.11 23.12
N ALA A 146 -6.01 4.85 23.74
CA ALA A 146 -5.79 5.11 25.17
C ALA A 146 -5.98 6.60 25.53
N ALA A 147 -5.63 7.52 24.65
CA ALA A 147 -5.86 8.96 24.82
C ALA A 147 -7.25 9.43 24.38
N GLY A 148 -8.11 8.57 23.83
CA GLY A 148 -9.45 8.90 23.41
C GLY A 148 -9.62 9.33 21.95
N ARG A 149 -8.61 9.17 21.09
CA ARG A 149 -8.72 9.42 19.64
C ARG A 149 -9.64 8.37 18.99
N GLU A 150 -10.49 8.79 18.06
CA GLU A 150 -11.34 7.85 17.33
C GLU A 150 -10.52 6.96 16.38
N VAL A 151 -10.81 5.65 16.43
CA VAL A 151 -10.32 4.63 15.50
C VAL A 151 -11.47 3.69 15.14
N ARG A 152 -11.37 2.97 14.01
CA ARG A 152 -12.46 2.11 13.55
C ARG A 152 -12.01 0.67 13.34
N ASP A 153 -12.94 -0.28 13.44
CA ASP A 153 -12.72 -1.66 13.05
C ASP A 153 -13.06 -1.91 11.57
N GLY A 154 -12.95 -3.16 11.12
CA GLY A 154 -13.49 -3.62 9.84
C GLY A 154 -12.76 -3.16 8.58
N GLY A 155 -11.71 -2.36 8.68
CA GLY A 155 -11.07 -1.77 7.51
C GLY A 155 -9.54 -1.73 7.56
N GLY A 156 -8.87 -2.61 8.30
CA GLY A 156 -7.44 -2.48 8.57
C GLY A 156 -7.12 -1.37 9.57
N VAL A 157 -5.87 -0.95 9.61
CA VAL A 157 -5.41 0.21 10.38
C VAL A 157 -5.44 1.43 9.47
N MET A 158 -6.26 2.43 9.84
CA MET A 158 -6.29 3.72 9.15
C MET A 158 -5.14 4.59 9.68
N PRO A 159 -4.26 5.13 8.82
CA PRO A 159 -3.18 5.97 9.27
C PRO A 159 -3.68 7.32 9.84
N ASP A 160 -2.91 7.88 10.77
CA ASP A 160 -3.15 9.21 11.34
C ASP A 160 -2.86 10.31 10.30
N ILE A 161 -1.89 10.06 9.40
CA ILE A 161 -1.58 10.91 8.26
C ILE A 161 -1.75 10.08 6.98
N VAL A 162 -2.79 10.40 6.21
CA VAL A 162 -3.05 9.74 4.93
C VAL A 162 -2.18 10.36 3.83
N ILE A 163 -1.38 9.55 3.16
CA ILE A 163 -0.62 9.95 1.98
C ILE A 163 -1.45 9.65 0.74
N LYS A 164 -1.63 10.66 -0.09
CA LYS A 164 -2.35 10.49 -1.36
C LYS A 164 -1.57 9.53 -2.26
N GLN A 165 -2.18 8.41 -2.58
CA GLN A 165 -1.57 7.47 -3.51
C GLN A 165 -1.65 8.02 -4.93
N GLU A 166 -0.50 8.22 -5.56
CA GLU A 166 -0.44 8.55 -6.98
C GLU A 166 -0.90 7.33 -7.78
N LYS A 167 -1.82 7.55 -8.71
CA LYS A 167 -2.22 6.51 -9.66
C LYS A 167 -1.14 6.42 -10.73
N LEU A 168 -0.53 5.26 -10.83
CA LEU A 168 0.41 5.00 -11.92
C LEU A 168 -0.33 5.06 -13.27
N PRO A 169 0.28 5.69 -14.29
CA PRO A 169 -0.26 5.71 -15.64
C PRO A 169 -0.49 4.31 -16.19
N ASN A 170 -1.60 4.11 -16.91
CA ASN A 170 -1.98 2.81 -17.46
C ASN A 170 -0.89 2.24 -18.39
N ILE A 171 -0.21 3.07 -19.16
CA ILE A 171 0.89 2.67 -20.04
C ILE A 171 1.99 1.89 -19.29
N LEU A 172 2.30 2.27 -18.02
CA LEU A 172 3.31 1.57 -17.22
C LEU A 172 2.96 0.11 -16.96
N PHE A 173 1.67 -0.18 -16.68
CA PHE A 173 1.21 -1.55 -16.51
C PHE A 173 1.53 -2.40 -17.74
N TYR A 174 1.26 -1.88 -18.93
CA TYR A 174 1.49 -2.60 -20.18
C TYR A 174 2.98 -2.71 -20.54
N LEU A 175 3.78 -1.66 -20.31
CA LEU A 175 5.24 -1.70 -20.49
C LEU A 175 5.90 -2.77 -19.60
N VAL A 176 5.38 -2.97 -18.39
CA VAL A 176 5.84 -4.03 -17.47
C VAL A 176 5.31 -5.40 -17.90
N ARG A 177 4.01 -5.52 -18.23
CA ARG A 177 3.37 -6.77 -18.67
C ARG A 177 4.07 -7.37 -19.90
N ASP A 178 4.43 -6.51 -20.85
CA ASP A 178 5.07 -6.92 -22.11
C ASP A 178 6.60 -6.99 -21.99
N ASN A 179 7.15 -6.93 -20.76
CA ASN A 179 8.55 -7.03 -20.40
C ASN A 179 9.47 -5.95 -21.03
N LEU A 180 8.96 -4.88 -21.60
CA LEU A 180 9.78 -3.88 -22.31
C LEU A 180 10.76 -3.16 -21.38
N ILE A 181 10.33 -2.84 -20.14
CA ILE A 181 11.23 -2.27 -19.13
C ILE A 181 12.31 -3.28 -18.71
N PHE A 182 11.93 -4.53 -18.52
CA PHE A 182 12.85 -5.61 -18.16
C PHE A 182 13.91 -5.85 -19.26
N ASP A 183 13.49 -5.93 -20.51
CA ASP A 183 14.34 -6.15 -21.66
C ASP A 183 15.32 -5.00 -21.88
N TYR A 184 14.82 -3.75 -21.77
CA TYR A 184 15.67 -2.56 -21.83
C TYR A 184 16.72 -2.56 -20.72
N ALA A 185 16.30 -2.79 -19.46
CA ALA A 185 17.22 -2.83 -18.34
C ALA A 185 18.29 -3.93 -18.50
N THR A 186 17.93 -5.07 -19.09
CA THR A 186 18.88 -6.15 -19.42
C THR A 186 19.90 -5.71 -20.47
N GLN A 187 19.43 -5.10 -21.56
CA GLN A 187 20.32 -4.55 -22.61
C GLN A 187 21.23 -3.43 -22.07
N TYR A 188 20.69 -2.58 -21.20
CA TYR A 188 21.47 -1.54 -20.52
C TYR A 188 22.61 -2.13 -19.69
N CYS A 189 22.34 -3.15 -18.89
CA CYS A 189 23.34 -3.79 -18.04
C CYS A 189 24.44 -4.50 -18.84
N LEU A 190 24.11 -5.06 -20.01
CA LEU A 190 25.10 -5.66 -20.91
C LEU A 190 26.08 -4.63 -21.48
N LYS A 191 25.65 -3.38 -21.67
CA LYS A 191 26.47 -2.29 -22.19
C LYS A 191 27.24 -1.54 -21.10
N HIS A 192 26.77 -1.59 -19.85
CA HIS A 192 27.33 -0.81 -18.74
C HIS A 192 27.73 -1.75 -17.59
N PRO A 193 28.99 -2.23 -17.53
CA PRO A 193 29.45 -3.14 -16.47
C PRO A 193 29.30 -2.59 -15.05
N THR A 194 29.28 -1.28 -14.89
CA THR A 194 29.09 -0.58 -13.61
C THR A 194 28.18 0.64 -13.78
N ILE A 195 27.52 1.03 -12.71
CA ILE A 195 26.75 2.28 -12.64
C ILE A 195 27.13 3.06 -11.38
N VAL A 196 26.73 4.32 -11.32
CA VAL A 196 26.86 5.16 -10.11
C VAL A 196 25.99 4.63 -8.97
N ALA A 197 26.27 5.05 -7.74
CA ALA A 197 25.52 4.65 -6.56
C ALA A 197 24.01 4.94 -6.71
N PRO A 198 23.13 4.11 -6.08
CA PRO A 198 21.66 4.22 -6.23
C PRO A 198 21.11 5.61 -5.94
N GLU A 199 21.71 6.33 -4.98
CA GLU A 199 21.31 7.68 -4.60
C GLU A 199 21.49 8.70 -5.74
N LYS A 200 22.45 8.44 -6.65
CA LYS A 200 22.82 9.36 -7.74
C LYS A 200 22.38 8.87 -9.11
N PHE A 201 21.89 7.64 -9.19
CA PHE A 201 21.52 7.06 -10.49
C PHE A 201 20.23 7.67 -11.00
N GLU A 202 20.26 8.11 -12.26
CA GLU A 202 19.11 8.63 -13.00
C GLU A 202 19.19 8.13 -14.45
N VAL A 203 18.04 7.87 -15.04
CA VAL A 203 17.93 7.57 -16.48
C VAL A 203 18.05 8.88 -17.26
N THR A 204 19.09 9.00 -18.07
CA THR A 204 19.31 10.19 -18.89
C THR A 204 18.30 10.30 -20.04
N ASP A 205 18.25 11.46 -20.70
CA ASP A 205 17.39 11.63 -21.89
C ASP A 205 17.87 10.75 -23.06
N ALA A 206 19.18 10.50 -23.16
CA ALA A 206 19.73 9.57 -24.15
C ALA A 206 19.28 8.13 -23.89
N ASP A 207 19.38 7.66 -22.66
CA ASP A 207 18.90 6.34 -22.25
C ASP A 207 17.41 6.19 -22.52
N TYR A 208 16.64 7.25 -22.24
CA TYR A 208 15.20 7.24 -22.45
C TYR A 208 14.83 7.20 -23.94
N ASN A 209 15.58 7.89 -24.80
CA ASN A 209 15.40 7.81 -26.25
C ASN A 209 15.72 6.42 -26.81
N ASP A 210 16.73 5.75 -26.27
CA ASP A 210 17.01 4.35 -26.60
C ASP A 210 15.87 3.42 -26.17
N PHE A 211 15.27 3.67 -24.98
CA PHE A 211 14.08 2.95 -24.53
C PHE A 211 12.89 3.19 -25.46
N LYS A 212 12.61 4.43 -25.85
CA LYS A 212 11.52 4.75 -26.81
C LYS A 212 11.72 4.02 -28.14
N ALA A 213 12.95 3.94 -28.63
CA ALA A 213 13.26 3.22 -29.86
C ALA A 213 12.98 1.70 -29.72
N LEU A 214 13.29 1.11 -28.56
CA LEU A 214 12.97 -0.29 -28.26
C LEU A 214 11.44 -0.51 -28.25
N VAL A 215 10.68 0.35 -27.57
CA VAL A 215 9.20 0.26 -27.48
C VAL A 215 8.57 0.34 -28.88
N LYS A 216 9.05 1.25 -29.74
CA LYS A 216 8.56 1.37 -31.12
C LYS A 216 8.87 0.14 -31.97
N LYS A 217 10.08 -0.40 -31.83
CA LYS A 217 10.48 -1.63 -32.54
C LYS A 217 9.64 -2.85 -32.15
N ALA A 218 9.12 -2.87 -30.94
CA ALA A 218 8.27 -3.94 -30.42
C ALA A 218 6.80 -3.86 -30.91
N ASP A 219 6.43 -2.87 -31.72
CA ASP A 219 5.03 -2.59 -32.12
C ASP A 219 4.09 -2.55 -30.92
N PHE A 220 4.55 -1.90 -29.85
CA PHE A 220 3.83 -1.84 -28.57
C PHE A 220 2.50 -1.15 -28.69
N LYS A 221 1.47 -1.79 -28.17
CA LYS A 221 0.09 -1.31 -28.13
C LYS A 221 -0.49 -1.59 -26.76
N TYR A 222 -1.30 -0.67 -26.26
CA TYR A 222 -1.97 -0.86 -24.99
C TYR A 222 -3.41 -0.38 -25.00
N ASP A 223 -4.25 -1.04 -24.22
CA ASP A 223 -5.67 -0.76 -24.12
C ASP A 223 -5.94 0.55 -23.39
N GLN A 224 -6.87 1.31 -23.92
CA GLN A 224 -7.24 2.58 -23.36
C GLN A 224 -8.72 2.62 -23.05
N GLN A 225 -9.01 2.67 -21.77
CA GLN A 225 -10.38 2.68 -21.26
C GLN A 225 -11.14 3.94 -21.70
N SER A 226 -10.45 5.09 -21.80
CA SER A 226 -11.07 6.35 -22.24
C SER A 226 -11.61 6.30 -23.65
N GLU A 227 -10.91 5.68 -24.60
CA GLU A 227 -11.40 5.50 -25.97
C GLU A 227 -12.62 4.57 -26.03
N LYS A 228 -12.55 3.45 -25.27
CA LYS A 228 -13.67 2.49 -25.19
C LYS A 228 -14.92 3.13 -24.61
N ILE A 229 -14.77 3.88 -23.51
CA ILE A 229 -15.87 4.59 -22.87
C ILE A 229 -16.41 5.70 -23.75
N LEU A 230 -15.55 6.45 -24.44
CA LEU A 230 -15.97 7.51 -25.36
C LEU A 230 -16.77 6.95 -26.53
N LYS A 231 -16.34 5.80 -27.09
CA LYS A 231 -17.11 5.10 -28.14
C LYS A 231 -18.49 4.69 -27.65
N THR A 232 -18.56 4.07 -26.47
CA THR A 232 -19.85 3.67 -25.87
C THR A 232 -20.74 4.88 -25.58
N LEU A 233 -20.14 5.99 -25.11
CA LEU A 233 -20.87 7.23 -24.86
C LEU A 233 -21.43 7.83 -26.16
N LYS A 234 -20.68 7.78 -27.26
CA LYS A 234 -21.15 8.21 -28.58
C LYS A 234 -22.34 7.37 -29.06
N GLU A 235 -22.22 6.05 -28.96
CA GLU A 235 -23.32 5.12 -29.32
C GLU A 235 -24.59 5.40 -28.50
N ALA A 236 -24.45 5.70 -27.21
CA ALA A 236 -25.57 6.09 -26.35
C ALA A 236 -26.17 7.45 -26.76
N ALA A 237 -25.35 8.46 -26.98
CA ALA A 237 -25.79 9.79 -27.39
C ALA A 237 -26.49 9.78 -28.78
N GLU A 238 -26.04 8.93 -29.68
CA GLU A 238 -26.68 8.73 -30.98
C GLU A 238 -28.06 8.07 -30.81
N PHE A 239 -28.17 7.02 -29.99
CA PHE A 239 -29.42 6.36 -29.67
C PHE A 239 -30.44 7.29 -28.98
N GLU A 240 -29.98 8.16 -28.09
CA GLU A 240 -30.81 9.14 -27.37
C GLU A 240 -31.11 10.43 -28.17
N GLY A 241 -30.52 10.61 -29.36
CA GLY A 241 -30.78 11.73 -30.27
C GLY A 241 -30.01 13.02 -29.93
N TYR A 242 -28.97 12.97 -29.05
CA TYR A 242 -28.17 14.12 -28.66
C TYR A 242 -26.92 14.34 -29.52
N MET A 243 -26.68 13.46 -30.50
CA MET A 243 -25.43 13.46 -31.25
C MET A 243 -25.27 14.69 -32.14
N ASP A 244 -26.35 15.25 -32.67
CA ASP A 244 -26.32 16.45 -33.52
C ASP A 244 -25.89 17.69 -32.73
N ASP A 245 -26.38 17.82 -31.49
CA ASP A 245 -26.06 18.96 -30.60
C ASP A 245 -24.68 18.84 -29.97
N ALA A 246 -24.15 17.63 -29.78
CA ALA A 246 -22.88 17.35 -29.08
C ALA A 246 -21.71 17.00 -30.02
N SER A 247 -21.90 17.06 -31.33
CA SER A 247 -20.94 16.58 -32.33
C SER A 247 -19.56 17.22 -32.22
N GLU A 248 -19.49 18.55 -32.00
CA GLU A 248 -18.22 19.28 -31.92
C GLU A 248 -17.47 18.97 -30.62
N GLU A 249 -18.19 18.80 -29.50
CA GLU A 249 -17.63 18.40 -28.21
C GLU A 249 -17.04 17.01 -28.29
N PHE A 250 -17.75 16.07 -28.92
CA PHE A 250 -17.23 14.71 -29.13
C PHE A 250 -15.98 14.72 -30.01
N LYS A 251 -15.94 15.46 -31.11
CA LYS A 251 -14.75 15.59 -31.96
C LYS A 251 -13.56 16.20 -31.19
N ALA A 252 -13.83 17.25 -30.39
CA ALA A 252 -12.80 17.89 -29.57
C ALA A 252 -12.25 16.92 -28.52
N LEU A 253 -13.13 16.11 -27.88
CA LEU A 253 -12.75 15.13 -26.90
C LEU A 253 -11.97 13.96 -27.54
N GLU A 254 -12.42 13.46 -28.68
CA GLU A 254 -11.68 12.45 -29.47
C GLU A 254 -10.26 12.91 -29.78
N LYS A 255 -10.11 14.13 -30.29
CA LYS A 255 -8.79 14.70 -30.62
C LYS A 255 -7.89 14.78 -29.38
N LYS A 256 -8.45 15.05 -28.20
CA LYS A 256 -7.68 15.14 -26.94
C LYS A 256 -7.35 13.76 -26.36
N LEU A 257 -8.24 12.79 -26.53
CA LEU A 257 -8.09 11.43 -26.02
C LEU A 257 -7.48 10.45 -27.05
N ASN A 258 -7.32 10.91 -28.30
CA ASN A 258 -6.66 10.10 -29.33
C ASN A 258 -5.21 9.84 -28.95
N HIS A 259 -4.79 8.58 -29.07
CA HIS A 259 -3.49 8.11 -28.64
C HIS A 259 -2.45 8.22 -29.73
N ASP A 260 -1.40 8.90 -29.34
CA ASP A 260 -0.11 8.89 -30.02
C ASP A 260 0.91 8.31 -29.03
N LEU A 261 1.51 7.17 -29.38
CA LEU A 261 2.48 6.50 -28.51
C LEU A 261 3.66 7.42 -28.15
N ASP A 262 4.12 8.25 -29.10
CA ASP A 262 5.22 9.19 -28.84
C ASP A 262 4.84 10.22 -27.80
N ARG A 263 3.65 10.81 -27.97
CA ARG A 263 3.10 11.76 -27.01
C ARG A 263 2.94 11.16 -25.62
N ASP A 264 2.43 9.93 -25.52
CA ASP A 264 2.20 9.27 -24.25
C ASP A 264 3.52 8.89 -23.55
N LEU A 265 4.50 8.41 -24.31
CA LEU A 265 5.85 8.17 -23.79
C LEU A 265 6.49 9.46 -23.29
N ASP A 266 6.31 10.59 -23.96
CA ASP A 266 6.84 11.87 -23.52
C ASP A 266 6.07 12.42 -22.30
N TYR A 267 4.75 12.33 -22.30
CA TYR A 267 3.90 12.81 -21.22
C TYR A 267 4.15 12.08 -19.89
N PHE A 268 4.33 10.74 -19.95
CA PHE A 268 4.59 9.90 -18.79
C PHE A 268 6.08 9.60 -18.57
N SER A 269 6.97 10.35 -19.22
CA SER A 269 8.42 10.10 -19.21
C SER A 269 9.02 10.04 -17.80
N SER A 270 8.56 10.89 -16.89
CA SER A 270 9.04 10.90 -15.50
C SER A 270 8.79 9.57 -14.80
N ASP A 271 7.56 9.04 -14.89
CA ASP A 271 7.18 7.78 -14.22
C ASP A 271 7.85 6.59 -14.89
N ILE A 272 7.96 6.59 -16.22
CA ILE A 272 8.63 5.55 -16.98
C ILE A 272 10.13 5.52 -16.64
N LYS A 273 10.82 6.67 -16.60
CA LYS A 273 12.23 6.77 -16.19
C LYS A 273 12.45 6.25 -14.76
N LYS A 274 11.57 6.57 -13.81
CA LYS A 274 11.63 6.03 -12.44
C LYS A 274 11.53 4.51 -12.42
N MET A 275 10.64 3.95 -13.23
CA MET A 275 10.47 2.49 -13.32
C MET A 275 11.70 1.82 -13.95
N ILE A 276 12.24 2.38 -15.02
CA ILE A 276 13.48 1.91 -15.66
C ILE A 276 14.66 1.98 -14.68
N ALA A 277 14.83 3.11 -13.99
CA ALA A 277 15.89 3.28 -13.00
C ALA A 277 15.81 2.23 -11.89
N THR A 278 14.59 1.99 -11.38
CA THR A 278 14.33 0.95 -10.38
C THR A 278 14.76 -0.44 -10.88
N GLU A 279 14.41 -0.76 -12.12
CA GLU A 279 14.70 -2.07 -12.70
C GLU A 279 16.20 -2.26 -13.02
N ILE A 280 16.88 -1.19 -13.44
CA ILE A 280 18.35 -1.21 -13.62
C ILE A 280 19.04 -1.36 -12.27
N ILE A 281 18.70 -0.54 -11.28
CA ILE A 281 19.35 -0.55 -9.96
C ILE A 281 19.25 -1.91 -9.28
N LYS A 282 18.11 -2.62 -9.40
CA LYS A 282 17.95 -3.97 -8.87
C LYS A 282 19.00 -4.94 -9.37
N ARG A 283 19.47 -4.79 -10.60
CA ARG A 283 20.49 -5.69 -11.19
C ARG A 283 21.88 -5.47 -10.64
N TYR A 284 22.23 -4.25 -10.22
CA TYR A 284 23.56 -3.93 -9.68
C TYR A 284 23.60 -3.95 -8.15
N TYR A 285 22.53 -3.46 -7.51
CA TYR A 285 22.50 -3.21 -6.06
C TYR A 285 21.40 -4.00 -5.35
N TYR A 286 20.73 -4.93 -6.04
CA TYR A 286 19.69 -5.80 -5.50
C TYR A 286 18.55 -5.03 -4.80
N GLN A 287 17.91 -5.66 -3.83
CA GLN A 287 16.79 -5.07 -3.12
C GLN A 287 17.18 -3.82 -2.32
N ARG A 288 18.38 -3.78 -1.76
CA ARG A 288 18.87 -2.61 -1.02
C ARG A 288 18.92 -1.38 -1.91
N GLY A 289 19.47 -1.48 -3.10
CA GLY A 289 19.53 -0.38 -4.06
C GLY A 289 18.14 0.08 -4.50
N ASN A 290 17.22 -0.86 -4.71
CA ASN A 290 15.82 -0.55 -5.01
C ASN A 290 15.16 0.28 -3.90
N ILE A 291 15.35 -0.10 -2.64
CA ILE A 291 14.81 0.66 -1.49
C ILE A 291 15.38 2.08 -1.48
N ILE A 292 16.69 2.23 -1.63
CA ILE A 292 17.35 3.55 -1.67
C ILE A 292 16.75 4.42 -2.78
N GLN A 293 16.58 3.87 -3.97
CA GLN A 293 15.99 4.58 -5.10
C GLN A 293 14.53 5.03 -4.83
N GLN A 294 13.72 4.15 -4.25
CA GLN A 294 12.33 4.46 -3.92
C GLN A 294 12.19 5.53 -2.83
N LEU A 295 13.17 5.64 -1.92
CA LEU A 295 13.13 6.62 -0.83
C LEU A 295 13.47 8.05 -1.29
N LYS A 296 14.02 8.26 -2.50
CA LYS A 296 14.39 9.60 -2.98
C LYS A 296 13.22 10.58 -2.99
N ASP A 297 12.06 10.13 -3.49
CA ASP A 297 10.85 10.96 -3.68
C ASP A 297 9.67 10.48 -2.83
N ASP A 298 9.95 9.88 -1.69
CA ASP A 298 8.96 9.25 -0.84
C ASP A 298 8.22 10.28 0.02
N ASP A 299 6.99 10.63 -0.36
CA ASP A 299 6.17 11.60 0.36
C ASP A 299 5.77 11.11 1.77
N GLY A 300 5.58 9.79 1.94
CA GLY A 300 5.33 9.21 3.26
C GLY A 300 6.51 9.39 4.21
N LEU A 301 7.75 9.18 3.71
CA LEU A 301 8.96 9.44 4.47
C LEU A 301 9.13 10.93 4.78
N LYS A 302 8.90 11.82 3.81
CA LYS A 302 8.97 13.27 4.00
C LYS A 302 8.01 13.75 5.10
N GLU A 303 6.75 13.31 5.07
CA GLU A 303 5.77 13.66 6.12
C GLU A 303 6.11 13.03 7.48
N ALA A 304 6.60 11.79 7.52
CA ALA A 304 7.07 11.19 8.77
C ALA A 304 8.22 11.98 9.37
N MET A 305 9.22 12.36 8.59
CA MET A 305 10.36 13.19 9.04
C MET A 305 9.91 14.56 9.52
N LYS A 306 8.94 15.19 8.85
CA LYS A 306 8.38 16.48 9.25
C LYS A 306 7.71 16.41 10.63
N ILE A 307 6.92 15.37 10.88
CA ILE A 307 6.27 15.15 12.18
C ILE A 307 7.29 14.83 13.28
N LEU A 308 8.29 13.98 13.01
CA LEU A 308 9.31 13.64 13.98
C LEU A 308 10.20 14.84 14.37
N ASN A 309 10.36 15.81 13.46
CA ASN A 309 11.11 17.05 13.71
C ASN A 309 10.28 18.17 14.35
N ASP A 310 8.98 17.96 14.59
CA ASP A 310 8.07 18.90 15.27
C ASP A 310 7.48 18.26 16.53
N PRO A 311 8.15 18.38 17.69
CA PRO A 311 7.73 17.74 18.93
C PRO A 311 6.35 18.20 19.44
N VAL A 312 5.94 19.43 19.11
CA VAL A 312 4.65 19.98 19.51
C VAL A 312 3.55 19.27 18.73
N LYS A 313 3.64 19.31 17.42
CA LYS A 313 2.68 18.66 16.53
C LYS A 313 2.64 17.14 16.74
N TYR A 314 3.79 16.49 16.99
CA TYR A 314 3.86 15.07 17.32
C TYR A 314 3.01 14.73 18.55
N LYS A 315 3.14 15.52 19.64
CA LYS A 315 2.36 15.32 20.86
C LYS A 315 0.88 15.62 20.67
N GLU A 316 0.52 16.65 19.92
CA GLU A 316 -0.87 16.99 19.58
C GLU A 316 -1.55 15.83 18.83
N MET A 317 -0.85 15.21 17.89
CA MET A 317 -1.39 14.08 17.11
C MET A 317 -1.64 12.82 17.96
N LEU A 318 -0.92 12.63 19.04
CA LEU A 318 -1.09 11.51 19.98
C LEU A 318 -2.07 11.83 21.11
N SER A 319 -2.61 13.04 21.16
CA SER A 319 -3.56 13.50 22.19
C SER A 319 -4.99 13.39 21.68
N ALA A 320 -5.96 13.29 22.60
CA ALA A 320 -7.37 13.42 22.23
C ALA A 320 -7.62 14.80 21.59
N PRO A 321 -8.50 14.89 20.57
CA PRO A 321 -8.99 16.17 20.12
C PRO A 321 -9.56 16.96 21.30
N ALA A 322 -9.21 18.26 21.39
CA ALA A 322 -9.86 19.12 22.39
C ALA A 322 -11.37 19.00 22.25
N ALA A 323 -12.08 18.80 23.37
CA ALA A 323 -13.53 18.76 23.37
C ALA A 323 -14.03 20.02 22.65
N LYS A 324 -14.84 19.87 21.60
CA LYS A 324 -15.54 21.00 21.01
C LYS A 324 -16.56 21.43 22.06
N GLU A 325 -16.33 22.60 22.68
CA GLU A 325 -17.30 23.31 23.50
C GLU A 325 -18.58 23.63 22.70
#